data_f131eb7e963b2e6a8ee6ab5a754a266e
#
_entry.id   f131eb7e963b2e6a8ee6ab5a754a266e
#
_cell.length_a   1.000
_cell.length_b   1.000
_cell.length_c   1.000
_cell.angle_alpha   90.00
_cell.angle_beta   90.00
_cell.angle_gamma   90.00
#
_symmetry.space_group_name_H-M   'P 1'
#
loop_
_entity.id
_entity.type
_entity.pdbx_description
1 polymer ?
#
loop_
_entity_poly.entity_id
_entity_poly.type
_entity_poly.pdbx_seq_one_letter_code
_entity_poly.pdbx_strand_id
1 'polypeptide(L)'
;MYAVVRRYTLKSGGVHELAGRVEREFLPIIRAVPGFVSYVFLEGGQEWGRDVLSTVSVFTDREGAEESVRRASKWVGDNLSQFEPSQPTVTAGEVLFAAP
;
A
#
# COMPACT_ATOMS: atom_id res chain seq x y z
N MET A 1 -2.04 -14.37 -11.20
CA MET A 1 -1.75 -13.05 -10.60
C MET A 1 -1.85 -13.12 -9.09
N TYR A 2 -1.10 -12.29 -8.42
CA TYR A 2 -1.01 -12.25 -6.96
C TYR A 2 -1.28 -10.83 -6.47
N ALA A 3 -2.13 -10.68 -5.46
CA ALA A 3 -2.51 -9.37 -4.96
C ALA A 3 -2.10 -9.19 -3.50
N VAL A 4 -1.81 -7.94 -3.13
CA VAL A 4 -1.48 -7.55 -1.75
C VAL A 4 -2.42 -6.43 -1.33
N VAL A 5 -3.16 -6.64 -0.25
CA VAL A 5 -4.00 -5.61 0.38
C VAL A 5 -3.34 -5.21 1.69
N ARG A 6 -3.06 -3.92 1.86
CA ARG A 6 -2.45 -3.40 3.08
C ARG A 6 -3.37 -2.32 3.64
N ARG A 7 -3.63 -2.40 4.94
CA ARG A 7 -4.48 -1.43 5.63
C ARG A 7 -3.71 -0.78 6.76
N TYR A 8 -3.79 0.56 6.84
CA TYR A 8 -3.16 1.35 7.90
C TYR A 8 -4.17 2.30 8.53
N THR A 9 -3.93 2.64 9.79
CA THR A 9 -4.52 3.83 10.41
C THR A 9 -3.41 4.85 10.64
N LEU A 10 -3.75 6.14 10.53
CA LEU A 10 -2.80 7.23 10.75
C LEU A 10 -3.13 7.93 12.07
N LYS A 11 -2.16 8.03 12.96
CA LYS A 11 -2.33 8.75 14.23
C LYS A 11 -2.17 10.26 14.03
N SER A 12 -1.43 10.66 13.02
CA SER A 12 -1.14 12.05 12.73
C SER A 12 -1.15 12.29 11.22
N GLY A 13 -1.48 13.51 10.79
CA GLY A 13 -1.57 13.86 9.39
C GLY A 13 -2.83 13.33 8.73
N GLY A 14 -3.01 13.65 7.47
CA GLY A 14 -4.19 13.30 6.70
C GLY A 14 -3.91 12.33 5.56
N VAL A 15 -4.93 11.53 5.23
CA VAL A 15 -4.82 10.52 4.16
C VAL A 15 -4.56 11.16 2.80
N HIS A 16 -5.13 12.34 2.54
CA HIS A 16 -4.93 13.03 1.25
C HIS A 16 -3.49 13.52 1.07
N GLU A 17 -2.89 14.03 2.15
CA GLU A 17 -1.49 14.42 2.14
C GLU A 17 -0.58 13.20 1.88
N LEU A 18 -0.87 12.12 2.57
CA LEU A 18 -0.12 10.87 2.39
C LEU A 18 -0.27 10.34 0.97
N ALA A 19 -1.49 10.38 0.41
CA ALA A 19 -1.74 9.94 -0.96
C ALA A 19 -0.86 10.69 -1.96
N GLY A 20 -0.71 12.01 -1.79
CA GLY A 20 0.17 12.80 -2.64
C GLY A 20 1.63 12.37 -2.56
N ARG A 21 2.12 12.07 -1.36
CA ARG A 21 3.48 11.58 -1.18
C ARG A 21 3.68 10.20 -1.79
N VAL A 22 2.72 9.31 -1.59
CA VAL A 22 2.79 7.96 -2.15
C VAL A 22 2.83 8.02 -3.68
N GLU A 23 2.00 8.85 -4.29
CA GLU A 23 1.97 9.01 -5.73
C GLU A 23 3.32 9.51 -6.27
N ARG A 24 3.90 10.51 -5.63
CA ARG A 24 5.16 11.11 -6.10
C ARG A 24 6.39 10.25 -5.81
N GLU A 25 6.43 9.61 -4.65
CA GLU A 25 7.66 8.99 -4.14
C GLU A 25 7.64 7.47 -4.18
N PHE A 26 6.52 6.85 -3.84
CA PHE A 26 6.44 5.40 -3.74
C PHE A 26 5.96 4.73 -5.02
N LEU A 27 5.03 5.33 -5.73
CA LEU A 27 4.50 4.74 -6.96
C LEU A 27 5.62 4.42 -7.98
N PRO A 28 6.63 5.29 -8.19
CA PRO A 28 7.75 4.92 -9.05
C PRO A 28 8.53 3.71 -8.56
N ILE A 29 8.64 3.54 -7.24
CA ILE A 29 9.35 2.41 -6.63
C ILE A 29 8.60 1.11 -6.90
N ILE A 30 7.28 1.10 -6.66
CA ILE A 30 6.49 -0.12 -6.83
C ILE A 30 6.32 -0.49 -8.31
N ARG A 31 6.22 0.51 -9.19
CA ARG A 31 6.17 0.26 -10.64
C ARG A 31 7.41 -0.41 -11.17
N ALA A 32 8.55 -0.24 -10.53
CA ALA A 32 9.81 -0.86 -10.92
C ALA A 32 9.93 -2.32 -10.49
N VAL A 33 8.99 -2.81 -9.68
CA VAL A 33 9.01 -4.23 -9.28
C VAL A 33 8.63 -5.09 -10.49
N PRO A 34 9.44 -6.09 -10.84
CA PRO A 34 9.10 -7.00 -11.95
C PRO A 34 7.74 -7.65 -11.74
N GLY A 35 6.92 -7.64 -12.78
CA GLY A 35 5.58 -8.20 -12.72
C GLY A 35 4.50 -7.27 -12.20
N PHE A 36 4.82 -6.01 -11.95
CA PHE A 36 3.81 -5.04 -11.52
C PHE A 36 2.66 -4.93 -12.53
N VAL A 37 1.42 -4.98 -12.05
CA VAL A 37 0.22 -4.85 -12.86
C VAL A 37 -0.55 -3.58 -12.52
N SER A 38 -0.89 -3.38 -11.25
CA SER A 38 -1.70 -2.23 -10.85
C SER A 38 -1.50 -1.89 -9.39
N TYR A 39 -1.85 -0.65 -9.04
CA TYR A 39 -1.80 -0.13 -7.69
C TYR A 39 -2.97 0.81 -7.46
N VAL A 40 -3.69 0.61 -6.37
CA VAL A 40 -4.79 1.46 -5.95
C VAL A 40 -4.55 1.91 -4.53
N PHE A 41 -4.72 3.20 -4.28
CA PHE A 41 -4.68 3.79 -2.95
C PHE A 41 -6.08 4.33 -2.67
N LEU A 42 -6.71 3.89 -1.59
CA LEU A 42 -8.06 4.32 -1.27
C LEU A 42 -8.19 4.87 0.15
N GLU A 43 -9.07 5.84 0.30
CA GLU A 43 -9.45 6.39 1.58
C GLU A 43 -10.49 5.48 2.22
N GLY A 44 -10.25 5.04 3.45
CA GLY A 44 -11.12 4.11 4.16
C GLY A 44 -11.96 4.74 5.27
N GLY A 45 -12.11 6.07 5.25
CA GLY A 45 -12.85 6.78 6.30
C GLY A 45 -12.02 6.96 7.56
N GLN A 46 -12.69 6.92 8.71
CA GLN A 46 -12.04 7.09 10.01
C GLN A 46 -12.44 5.97 10.95
N GLU A 47 -11.51 5.62 11.83
CA GLU A 47 -11.71 4.63 12.88
C GLU A 47 -11.06 5.17 14.16
N TRP A 48 -11.88 5.35 15.20
CA TRP A 48 -11.41 5.93 16.47
C TRP A 48 -10.74 7.31 16.30
N GLY A 49 -11.29 8.13 15.37
CA GLY A 49 -10.76 9.45 15.08
C GLY A 49 -9.49 9.47 14.24
N ARG A 50 -9.04 8.32 13.73
CA ARG A 50 -7.85 8.19 12.89
C ARG A 50 -8.25 7.92 11.45
N ASP A 51 -7.55 8.55 10.52
CA ASP A 51 -7.75 8.27 9.11
C ASP A 51 -7.33 6.83 8.79
N VAL A 52 -8.12 6.17 7.96
CA VAL A 52 -7.86 4.81 7.49
C VAL A 52 -7.56 4.86 6.01
N LEU A 53 -6.56 4.10 5.60
CA LEU A 53 -6.26 3.92 4.19
C LEU A 53 -6.02 2.44 3.89
N SER A 54 -6.30 2.07 2.66
CA SER A 54 -5.92 0.75 2.16
C SER A 54 -5.26 0.90 0.81
N THR A 55 -4.33 0.01 0.52
CA THR A 55 -3.72 -0.08 -0.81
C THR A 55 -3.94 -1.48 -1.36
N VAL A 56 -4.14 -1.57 -2.66
CA VAL A 56 -4.25 -2.85 -3.36
C VAL A 56 -3.23 -2.83 -4.48
N SER A 57 -2.30 -3.77 -4.44
CA SER A 57 -1.30 -3.93 -5.48
C SER A 57 -1.41 -5.32 -6.09
N VAL A 58 -1.24 -5.40 -7.41
CA VAL A 58 -1.37 -6.65 -8.16
C VAL A 58 -0.10 -6.88 -8.95
N PHE A 59 0.37 -8.12 -8.94
CA PHE A 59 1.58 -8.56 -9.64
C PHE A 59 1.28 -9.84 -10.42
N THR A 60 2.09 -10.10 -11.44
CA THR A 60 1.92 -11.31 -12.25
C THR A 60 2.21 -12.58 -11.43
N ASP A 61 3.07 -12.49 -10.41
CA ASP A 61 3.43 -13.64 -9.60
C ASP A 61 3.69 -13.26 -8.13
N ARG A 62 3.82 -14.28 -7.31
CA ARG A 62 4.05 -14.15 -5.88
C ARG A 62 5.37 -13.45 -5.56
N GLU A 63 6.41 -13.69 -6.33
CA GLU A 63 7.73 -13.12 -6.09
C GLU A 63 7.69 -11.58 -6.18
N GLY A 64 6.99 -11.04 -7.19
CA GLY A 64 6.78 -9.60 -7.31
C GLY A 64 6.03 -9.03 -6.11
N ALA A 65 4.99 -9.72 -5.67
CA ALA A 65 4.21 -9.30 -4.51
C ALA A 65 5.09 -9.26 -3.24
N GLU A 66 5.91 -10.28 -3.01
CA GLU A 66 6.81 -10.32 -1.85
C GLU A 66 7.84 -9.19 -1.90
N GLU A 67 8.41 -8.91 -3.07
CA GLU A 67 9.34 -7.78 -3.23
C GLU A 67 8.65 -6.45 -2.95
N SER A 68 7.40 -6.28 -3.38
CA SER A 68 6.65 -5.06 -3.12
C SER A 68 6.45 -4.82 -1.62
N VAL A 69 6.20 -5.89 -0.86
CA VAL A 69 6.05 -5.80 0.60
C VAL A 69 7.34 -5.32 1.25
N ARG A 70 8.49 -5.85 0.81
CA ARG A 70 9.80 -5.42 1.32
C ARG A 70 10.05 -3.94 1.05
N ARG A 71 9.80 -3.50 -0.18
CA ARG A 71 9.98 -2.09 -0.57
C ARG A 71 9.04 -1.16 0.17
N ALA A 72 7.76 -1.57 0.34
CA ALA A 72 6.79 -0.78 1.07
C ALA A 72 7.19 -0.61 2.54
N SER A 73 7.60 -1.69 3.20
CA SER A 73 8.01 -1.64 4.60
C SER A 73 9.22 -0.72 4.80
N LYS A 74 10.18 -0.78 3.91
CA LYS A 74 11.36 0.09 3.97
C LYS A 74 10.98 1.55 3.75
N TRP A 75 10.19 1.84 2.72
CA TRP A 75 9.83 3.22 2.39
C TRP A 75 8.99 3.84 3.50
N VAL A 76 8.01 3.13 4.04
CA VAL A 76 7.18 3.59 5.16
C VAL A 76 8.06 3.89 6.37
N GLY A 77 8.96 2.98 6.73
CA GLY A 77 9.85 3.18 7.88
C GLY A 77 10.77 4.38 7.71
N ASP A 78 11.26 4.62 6.48
CA ASP A 78 12.19 5.71 6.22
C ASP A 78 11.51 7.08 6.04
N ASN A 79 10.23 7.12 5.66
CA ASN A 79 9.62 8.36 5.16
C ASN A 79 8.34 8.80 5.87
N LEU A 80 7.64 7.92 6.58
CA LEU A 80 6.29 8.22 7.07
C LEU A 80 6.16 8.38 8.59
N SER A 81 7.27 8.57 9.31
CA SER A 81 7.23 8.69 10.77
C SER A 81 6.31 9.83 11.25
N GLN A 82 6.22 10.94 10.51
CA GLN A 82 5.38 12.07 10.89
C GLN A 82 3.88 11.75 10.83
N PHE A 83 3.47 10.72 10.10
CA PHE A 83 2.08 10.28 10.06
C PHE A 83 1.76 9.27 11.15
N GLU A 84 2.77 8.76 11.85
CA GLU A 84 2.64 7.74 12.88
C GLU A 84 1.71 6.60 12.43
N PRO A 85 2.02 5.92 11.29
CA PRO A 85 1.16 4.87 10.79
C PRO A 85 1.19 3.66 11.73
N SER A 86 0.04 3.00 11.83
CA SER A 86 -0.05 1.72 12.55
C SER A 86 0.78 0.65 11.84
N GLN A 87 1.02 -0.47 12.53
CA GLN A 87 1.46 -1.68 11.83
C GLN A 87 0.37 -2.04 10.81
N PRO A 88 0.73 -2.33 9.56
CA PRO A 88 -0.29 -2.66 8.56
C PRO A 88 -0.91 -4.02 8.82
N THR A 89 -2.22 -4.12 8.54
CA THR A 89 -2.86 -5.40 8.36
C THR A 89 -2.67 -5.78 6.91
N VAL A 90 -2.06 -6.92 6.64
CA VAL A 90 -1.73 -7.36 5.29
C VAL A 90 -2.49 -8.64 4.95
N THR A 91 -3.21 -8.62 3.83
CA THR A 91 -3.78 -9.82 3.22
C THR A 91 -3.15 -9.96 1.85
N ALA A 92 -2.52 -11.09 1.58
CA ALA A 92 -1.89 -11.34 0.30
C ALA A 92 -2.25 -12.75 -0.17
N GLY A 93 -2.49 -12.90 -1.46
CA GLY A 93 -2.87 -14.19 -1.99
C GLY A 93 -3.02 -14.22 -3.49
N GLU A 94 -3.20 -15.42 -3.99
CA GLU A 94 -3.47 -15.67 -5.40
C GLU A 94 -4.82 -15.09 -5.79
N VAL A 95 -4.87 -14.38 -6.91
CA VAL A 95 -6.15 -13.90 -7.45
C VAL A 95 -6.88 -15.09 -8.06
N LEU A 96 -8.02 -15.45 -7.49
CA LEU A 96 -8.80 -16.59 -8.00
C LEU A 96 -9.58 -16.21 -9.25
N PHE A 97 -10.11 -14.99 -9.31
CA PHE A 97 -10.68 -14.42 -10.51
C PHE A 97 -10.75 -12.90 -10.37
N ALA A 98 -10.81 -12.21 -11.49
CA ALA A 98 -11.03 -10.77 -11.53
C ALA A 98 -11.95 -10.49 -12.73
N ALA A 99 -12.84 -9.51 -12.55
CA ALA A 99 -13.78 -9.13 -13.59
C ALA A 99 -13.85 -7.61 -13.70
N PRO A 100 -14.14 -7.07 -14.91
CA PRO A 100 -14.35 -5.63 -15.08
C PRO A 100 -15.62 -5.13 -14.40
#